data_bcd3aafb5041877e38dcb255e1561aad
#
_entry.id   bcd3aafb5041877e38dcb255e1561aad
#
_cell.length_a   1.000
_cell.length_b   1.000
_cell.length_c   1.000
_cell.angle_alpha   90.00
_cell.angle_beta   90.00
_cell.angle_gamma   90.00
#
_symmetry.space_group_name_H-M   'P 1'
#
loop_
_entity.id
_entity.type
_entity.pdbx_description
1 polymer ?
#
loop_
_entity_poly.entity_id
_entity_poly.type
_entity_poly.pdbx_seq_one_letter_code
_entity_poly.pdbx_strand_id
1 'polypeptide(L)'
;MNSATTVSKVKSETPARKGALPYLRIEPSQGWVGIKLSELWAYRELLVFLVWRDIKVRYKQTALGATWAIIQPLFTMLVFSLFFGKLAKMPSDGIPYPIFSFTALVPWTFFANGLGQSTGSIVGSSNLITKVYFPRLVIPIASVLSGLVDFMIAFSVLILMMLYYGIVPTINTLFLPLFLLLALVTSLGVGLWLSVLNVEYRDVRYVLPFITQFWMFATPIVYPSSLLSEPWRTLYGLNPMVGVVEGFRWALLGTNTAPGPIIVVSSLAALGILVGGAYYFRRMEKKFADLV
;
A
#
# COMPACT_ATOMS: atom_id res chain seq x y z
N MET A 1 34.64 42.75 -26.95
CA MET A 1 34.92 41.93 -28.15
C MET A 1 34.81 40.47 -27.75
N ASN A 2 33.84 39.82 -28.34
CA ASN A 2 33.45 38.44 -28.14
C ASN A 2 34.49 37.46 -28.65
N SER A 3 34.65 36.33 -27.94
CA SER A 3 34.90 35.06 -28.60
C SER A 3 34.29 33.94 -27.77
N ALA A 4 33.14 33.51 -28.24
CA ALA A 4 32.47 32.27 -27.81
C ALA A 4 33.27 31.09 -28.37
N THR A 5 33.79 30.24 -27.48
CA THR A 5 34.42 28.97 -27.87
C THR A 5 33.37 27.86 -27.77
N THR A 6 32.84 27.49 -28.92
CA THR A 6 31.96 26.34 -29.11
C THR A 6 32.77 25.07 -28.95
N VAL A 7 32.63 24.35 -27.84
CA VAL A 7 33.21 23.03 -27.69
C VAL A 7 32.30 22.00 -28.36
N SER A 8 32.74 21.54 -29.51
CA SER A 8 32.17 20.46 -30.31
C SER A 8 32.20 19.14 -29.49
N LYS A 9 31.03 18.48 -29.40
CA LYS A 9 30.88 17.09 -28.91
C LYS A 9 31.63 16.13 -29.85
N VAL A 10 32.81 15.73 -29.46
CA VAL A 10 33.48 14.58 -30.09
C VAL A 10 32.85 13.31 -29.55
N LYS A 11 31.98 12.68 -30.34
CA LYS A 11 31.60 11.28 -30.17
C LYS A 11 32.82 10.41 -30.48
N SER A 12 33.55 9.95 -29.49
CA SER A 12 34.52 8.87 -29.69
C SER A 12 33.78 7.52 -29.62
N GLU A 13 33.45 6.99 -30.77
CA GLU A 13 33.05 5.59 -30.91
C GLU A 13 34.33 4.74 -30.76
N THR A 14 34.54 4.21 -29.58
CA THR A 14 35.59 3.20 -29.35
C THR A 14 35.02 1.83 -29.79
N PRO A 15 35.67 1.09 -30.69
CA PRO A 15 35.15 -0.20 -31.15
C PRO A 15 35.08 -1.20 -29.99
N ALA A 16 33.94 -1.88 -29.89
CA ALA A 16 33.67 -2.90 -28.88
C ALA A 16 34.71 -4.03 -28.91
N ARG A 17 35.56 -4.14 -27.90
CA ARG A 17 36.40 -5.30 -27.64
C ARG A 17 35.50 -6.48 -27.30
N LYS A 18 35.45 -7.48 -28.18
CA LYS A 18 34.84 -8.81 -27.92
C LYS A 18 35.57 -9.42 -26.71
N GLY A 19 34.87 -9.54 -25.58
CA GLY A 19 35.39 -10.12 -24.34
C GLY A 19 35.42 -9.20 -23.12
N ALA A 20 34.91 -7.98 -23.19
CA ALA A 20 34.79 -7.13 -22.02
C ALA A 20 33.67 -7.66 -21.09
N LEU A 21 34.00 -7.90 -19.83
CA LEU A 21 33.03 -8.17 -18.77
C LEU A 21 31.97 -7.06 -18.76
N PRO A 22 30.69 -7.37 -18.51
CA PRO A 22 29.67 -6.36 -18.41
C PRO A 22 30.06 -5.39 -17.26
N TYR A 23 30.40 -4.16 -17.61
CA TYR A 23 30.68 -3.12 -16.62
C TYR A 23 29.44 -2.31 -16.34
N LEU A 24 29.13 -2.11 -15.08
CA LEU A 24 28.06 -1.23 -14.63
C LEU A 24 28.63 0.18 -14.51
N ARG A 25 28.24 1.08 -15.42
CA ARG A 25 28.63 2.48 -15.33
C ARG A 25 27.62 3.24 -14.46
N ILE A 26 28.04 3.61 -13.27
CA ILE A 26 27.24 4.43 -12.35
C ILE A 26 27.46 5.89 -12.70
N GLU A 27 26.51 6.52 -13.33
CA GLU A 27 26.53 7.95 -13.63
C GLU A 27 25.62 8.70 -12.65
N PRO A 28 26.04 9.86 -12.11
CA PRO A 28 25.15 10.69 -11.30
C PRO A 28 24.00 11.20 -12.18
N SER A 29 22.76 10.87 -11.82
CA SER A 29 21.60 11.33 -12.52
C SER A 29 21.42 12.85 -12.32
N GLN A 30 21.55 13.63 -13.36
CA GLN A 30 21.27 15.06 -13.36
C GLN A 30 19.81 15.30 -13.86
N GLY A 31 19.04 16.06 -13.09
CA GLY A 31 17.68 16.47 -13.46
C GLY A 31 16.54 15.57 -12.91
N TRP A 32 15.41 15.60 -13.59
CA TRP A 32 14.20 14.85 -13.26
C TRP A 32 14.43 13.36 -13.46
N VAL A 33 14.59 12.63 -12.36
CA VAL A 33 14.86 11.19 -12.40
C VAL A 33 13.54 10.46 -12.57
N GLY A 34 13.27 10.02 -13.80
CA GLY A 34 12.12 9.14 -14.08
C GLY A 34 12.21 7.83 -13.27
N ILE A 35 11.05 7.28 -12.92
CA ILE A 35 10.97 5.96 -12.30
C ILE A 35 11.37 4.93 -13.36
N LYS A 36 12.58 4.39 -13.26
CA LYS A 36 13.03 3.36 -14.20
C LYS A 36 12.51 2.00 -13.73
N LEU A 37 11.31 1.63 -14.19
CA LEU A 37 10.70 0.34 -13.88
C LEU A 37 11.58 -0.85 -14.32
N SER A 38 12.39 -0.67 -15.36
CA SER A 38 13.36 -1.67 -15.80
C SER A 38 14.44 -1.96 -14.75
N GLU A 39 14.87 -0.96 -13.98
CA GLU A 39 15.80 -1.16 -12.86
C GLU A 39 15.13 -1.99 -11.76
N LEU A 40 13.89 -1.68 -11.39
CA LEU A 40 13.14 -2.48 -10.39
C LEU A 40 12.98 -3.93 -10.84
N TRP A 41 12.70 -4.16 -12.13
CA TRP A 41 12.59 -5.51 -12.68
C TRP A 41 13.92 -6.26 -12.66
N ALA A 42 15.04 -5.58 -12.90
CA ALA A 42 16.38 -6.18 -12.81
C ALA A 42 16.70 -6.67 -11.39
N TYR A 43 16.15 -5.99 -10.35
CA TYR A 43 16.33 -6.35 -8.94
C TYR A 43 15.16 -7.17 -8.36
N ARG A 44 14.35 -7.85 -9.18
CA ARG A 44 13.20 -8.67 -8.72
C ARG A 44 13.60 -9.78 -7.74
N GLU A 45 14.78 -10.36 -7.90
CA GLU A 45 15.28 -11.40 -6.98
C GLU A 45 15.55 -10.84 -5.58
N LEU A 46 16.14 -9.64 -5.51
CA LEU A 46 16.31 -8.93 -4.26
C LEU A 46 14.94 -8.57 -3.64
N LEU A 47 13.98 -8.13 -4.44
CA LEU A 47 12.61 -7.86 -3.99
C LEU A 47 12.00 -9.10 -3.32
N VAL A 48 12.03 -10.25 -4.01
CA VAL A 48 11.51 -11.52 -3.46
C VAL A 48 12.24 -11.91 -2.18
N PHE A 49 13.56 -11.76 -2.15
CA PHE A 49 14.34 -12.04 -0.94
C PHE A 49 13.95 -11.14 0.24
N LEU A 50 13.75 -9.83 0.01
CA LEU A 50 13.34 -8.90 1.06
C LEU A 50 11.90 -9.20 1.54
N VAL A 51 10.97 -9.49 0.65
CA VAL A 51 9.61 -9.94 1.01
C VAL A 51 9.68 -11.19 1.90
N TRP A 52 10.44 -12.20 1.50
CA TRP A 52 10.62 -13.42 2.27
C TRP A 52 11.28 -13.16 3.64
N ARG A 53 12.31 -12.32 3.69
CA ARG A 53 12.95 -11.89 4.93
C ARG A 53 11.94 -11.25 5.89
N ASP A 54 11.14 -10.30 5.39
CA ASP A 54 10.19 -9.55 6.20
C ASP A 54 9.07 -10.47 6.75
N ILE A 55 8.58 -11.41 5.93
CA ILE A 55 7.66 -12.47 6.38
C ILE A 55 8.32 -13.32 7.47
N LYS A 56 9.55 -13.79 7.24
CA LYS A 56 10.27 -14.67 8.19
C LYS A 56 10.53 -13.99 9.53
N VAL A 57 10.95 -12.71 9.50
CA VAL A 57 11.21 -11.92 10.71
C VAL A 57 9.93 -11.74 11.51
N ARG A 58 8.80 -11.47 10.84
CA ARG A 58 7.50 -11.28 11.50
C ARG A 58 7.00 -12.52 12.25
N TYR A 59 7.22 -13.71 11.71
CA TYR A 59 6.64 -14.93 12.28
C TYR A 59 7.62 -15.75 13.11
N LYS A 60 8.93 -15.60 12.94
CA LYS A 60 9.95 -16.50 13.54
C LYS A 60 10.06 -16.41 15.06
N GLN A 61 9.77 -15.25 15.66
CA GLN A 61 10.03 -14.99 17.09
C GLN A 61 8.78 -14.61 17.88
N THR A 62 7.59 -14.94 17.37
CA THR A 62 6.35 -14.59 18.05
C THR A 62 5.63 -15.83 18.53
N ALA A 63 5.23 -15.86 19.82
CA ALA A 63 4.51 -17.00 20.42
C ALA A 63 3.15 -17.26 19.73
N LEU A 64 2.47 -16.19 19.27
CA LEU A 64 1.17 -16.26 18.59
C LEU A 64 1.28 -16.15 17.08
N GLY A 65 2.45 -15.75 16.54
CA GLY A 65 2.73 -15.71 15.10
C GLY A 65 1.60 -15.14 14.25
N ALA A 66 1.18 -15.94 13.27
CA ALA A 66 0.11 -15.60 12.34
C ALA A 66 -1.27 -15.37 13.00
N THR A 67 -1.46 -15.83 14.25
CA THR A 67 -2.74 -15.69 14.96
C THR A 67 -3.09 -14.21 15.20
N TRP A 68 -2.11 -13.32 15.32
CA TRP A 68 -2.35 -11.89 15.45
C TRP A 68 -3.03 -11.29 14.21
N ALA A 69 -2.74 -11.80 13.03
CA ALA A 69 -3.41 -11.39 11.79
C ALA A 69 -4.92 -11.70 11.80
N ILE A 70 -5.33 -12.65 12.63
CA ILE A 70 -6.73 -13.05 12.83
C ILE A 70 -7.34 -12.32 14.03
N ILE A 71 -6.67 -12.34 15.18
CA ILE A 71 -7.20 -11.85 16.45
C ILE A 71 -7.53 -10.35 16.35
N GLN A 72 -6.61 -9.54 15.84
CA GLN A 72 -6.77 -8.10 15.82
C GLN A 72 -8.03 -7.65 15.01
N PRO A 73 -8.25 -8.05 13.75
CA PRO A 73 -9.46 -7.67 13.01
C PRO A 73 -10.74 -8.31 13.60
N LEU A 74 -10.67 -9.52 14.17
CA LEU A 74 -11.83 -10.14 14.82
C LEU A 74 -12.25 -9.38 16.09
N PHE A 75 -11.30 -9.00 16.95
CA PHE A 75 -11.63 -8.18 18.13
C PHE A 75 -12.21 -6.83 17.73
N THR A 76 -11.64 -6.18 16.73
CA THR A 76 -12.17 -4.91 16.21
C THR A 76 -13.59 -5.09 15.68
N MET A 77 -13.84 -6.18 14.93
CA MET A 77 -15.20 -6.55 14.46
C MET A 77 -16.17 -6.77 15.62
N LEU A 78 -15.76 -7.49 16.66
CA LEU A 78 -16.61 -7.74 17.85
C LEU A 78 -16.98 -6.42 18.54
N VAL A 79 -16.00 -5.54 18.75
CA VAL A 79 -16.22 -4.22 19.33
C VAL A 79 -17.17 -3.40 18.44
N PHE A 80 -16.92 -3.36 17.13
CA PHE A 80 -17.78 -2.62 16.21
C PHE A 80 -19.20 -3.21 16.16
N SER A 81 -19.35 -4.52 16.19
CA SER A 81 -20.65 -5.18 16.19
C SER A 81 -21.45 -4.88 17.46
N LEU A 82 -20.77 -4.77 18.61
CA LEU A 82 -21.42 -4.44 19.87
C LEU A 82 -21.82 -2.95 19.90
N PHE A 83 -20.89 -2.05 19.66
CA PHE A 83 -21.12 -0.63 19.82
C PHE A 83 -21.93 -0.02 18.67
N PHE A 84 -21.54 -0.27 17.42
CA PHE A 84 -22.21 0.30 16.26
C PHE A 84 -23.38 -0.55 15.79
N GLY A 85 -23.26 -1.87 15.80
CA GLY A 85 -24.31 -2.76 15.34
C GLY A 85 -25.48 -2.85 16.34
N LYS A 86 -25.21 -3.20 17.61
CA LYS A 86 -26.27 -3.42 18.61
C LYS A 86 -26.69 -2.15 19.34
N LEU A 87 -25.75 -1.34 19.84
CA LEU A 87 -26.06 -0.16 20.66
C LEU A 87 -26.47 1.03 19.80
N ALA A 88 -25.67 1.42 18.82
CA ALA A 88 -25.96 2.55 17.94
C ALA A 88 -26.93 2.22 16.80
N LYS A 89 -27.22 0.91 16.56
CA LYS A 89 -28.12 0.43 15.49
C LYS A 89 -27.77 1.02 14.11
N MET A 90 -26.49 1.13 13.81
CA MET A 90 -26.02 1.64 12.53
C MET A 90 -26.50 0.72 11.38
N PRO A 91 -26.96 1.30 10.27
CA PRO A 91 -27.39 0.53 9.12
C PRO A 91 -26.22 -0.26 8.51
N SER A 92 -26.52 -1.42 7.93
CA SER A 92 -25.57 -2.31 7.26
C SER A 92 -26.11 -2.86 5.94
N ASP A 93 -27.00 -2.10 5.28
CA ASP A 93 -27.63 -2.44 3.99
C ASP A 93 -28.30 -3.83 3.98
N GLY A 94 -28.90 -4.24 5.11
CA GLY A 94 -29.57 -5.54 5.26
C GLY A 94 -28.64 -6.73 5.51
N ILE A 95 -27.33 -6.51 5.61
CA ILE A 95 -26.31 -7.54 5.87
C ILE A 95 -26.06 -7.66 7.37
N PRO A 96 -25.82 -8.88 7.94
CA PRO A 96 -25.43 -9.02 9.33
C PRO A 96 -24.19 -8.18 9.66
N TYR A 97 -24.29 -7.32 10.68
CA TYR A 97 -23.27 -6.32 10.98
C TYR A 97 -21.84 -6.88 11.17
N PRO A 98 -21.62 -8.07 11.81
CA PRO A 98 -20.28 -8.63 11.96
C PRO A 98 -19.57 -8.85 10.62
N ILE A 99 -20.23 -9.49 9.65
CA ILE A 99 -19.61 -9.75 8.36
C ILE A 99 -19.51 -8.47 7.51
N PHE A 100 -20.45 -7.53 7.64
CA PHE A 100 -20.40 -6.22 7.01
C PHE A 100 -19.15 -5.43 7.43
N SER A 101 -18.88 -5.36 8.73
CA SER A 101 -17.70 -4.66 9.27
C SER A 101 -16.41 -5.43 9.00
N PHE A 102 -16.41 -6.77 9.10
CA PHE A 102 -15.22 -7.58 8.87
C PHE A 102 -14.75 -7.52 7.42
N THR A 103 -15.67 -7.52 6.45
CA THR A 103 -15.36 -7.37 5.02
C THR A 103 -14.61 -6.05 4.72
N ALA A 104 -14.92 -4.99 5.46
CA ALA A 104 -14.21 -3.72 5.37
C ALA A 104 -12.88 -3.72 6.14
N LEU A 105 -12.84 -4.38 7.31
CA LEU A 105 -11.65 -4.45 8.15
C LEU A 105 -10.50 -5.23 7.51
N VAL A 106 -10.77 -6.26 6.71
CA VAL A 106 -9.74 -7.07 6.05
C VAL A 106 -8.85 -6.21 5.14
N PRO A 107 -9.35 -5.51 4.12
CA PRO A 107 -8.53 -4.64 3.28
C PRO A 107 -8.00 -3.42 4.04
N TRP A 108 -8.74 -2.91 5.04
CA TRP A 108 -8.27 -1.82 5.90
C TRP A 108 -7.02 -2.20 6.70
N THR A 109 -7.04 -3.37 7.34
CA THR A 109 -5.89 -3.85 8.14
C THR A 109 -4.67 -4.07 7.27
N PHE A 110 -4.85 -4.60 6.06
CA PHE A 110 -3.76 -4.69 5.07
C PHE A 110 -3.17 -3.31 4.74
N PHE A 111 -4.02 -2.33 4.44
CA PHE A 111 -3.59 -0.95 4.17
C PHE A 111 -2.84 -0.34 5.36
N ALA A 112 -3.42 -0.38 6.55
CA ALA A 112 -2.86 0.24 7.75
C ALA A 112 -1.50 -0.37 8.15
N ASN A 113 -1.40 -1.71 8.10
CA ASN A 113 -0.15 -2.43 8.38
C ASN A 113 0.91 -2.16 7.30
N GLY A 114 0.52 -2.21 6.02
CA GLY A 114 1.40 -1.92 4.90
C GLY A 114 1.95 -0.48 4.95
N LEU A 115 1.09 0.48 5.32
CA LEU A 115 1.47 1.87 5.52
C LEU A 115 2.50 2.01 6.66
N GLY A 116 2.24 1.38 7.80
CA GLY A 116 3.15 1.41 8.95
C GLY A 116 4.53 0.83 8.63
N GLN A 117 4.55 -0.32 7.98
CA GLN A 117 5.78 -1.00 7.60
C GLN A 117 6.56 -0.24 6.53
N SER A 118 5.88 0.25 5.49
CA SER A 118 6.50 1.07 4.44
C SER A 118 7.14 2.34 5.03
N THR A 119 6.43 3.02 5.94
CA THR A 119 6.91 4.23 6.61
C THR A 119 8.22 3.97 7.40
N GLY A 120 8.31 2.83 8.10
CA GLY A 120 9.50 2.44 8.89
C GLY A 120 10.61 1.79 8.07
N SER A 121 10.35 1.39 6.84
CA SER A 121 11.19 0.45 6.08
C SER A 121 12.61 0.97 5.76
N ILE A 122 12.74 2.25 5.40
CA ILE A 122 14.03 2.87 5.05
C ILE A 122 14.91 2.97 6.29
N VAL A 123 14.39 3.51 7.39
CA VAL A 123 15.13 3.63 8.66
C VAL A 123 15.51 2.24 9.19
N GLY A 124 14.59 1.28 9.13
CA GLY A 124 14.84 -0.11 9.55
C GLY A 124 15.85 -0.87 8.68
N SER A 125 16.13 -0.38 7.47
CA SER A 125 17.07 -1.01 6.52
C SER A 125 18.36 -0.19 6.32
N SER A 126 18.71 0.70 7.24
CA SER A 126 19.88 1.59 7.18
C SER A 126 21.18 0.86 6.86
N ASN A 127 21.45 -0.26 7.55
CA ASN A 127 22.62 -1.09 7.31
C ASN A 127 22.73 -1.65 5.89
N LEU A 128 21.58 -1.90 5.24
CA LEU A 128 21.55 -2.39 3.88
C LEU A 128 21.81 -1.24 2.88
N ILE A 129 21.19 -0.09 3.14
CA ILE A 129 21.27 1.12 2.28
C ILE A 129 22.71 1.66 2.24
N THR A 130 23.43 1.61 3.36
CA THR A 130 24.81 2.13 3.46
C THR A 130 25.87 1.20 2.88
N LYS A 131 25.59 -0.12 2.79
CA LYS A 131 26.60 -1.12 2.40
C LYS A 131 26.43 -1.66 0.98
N VAL A 132 25.24 -1.59 0.40
CA VAL A 132 24.92 -2.20 -0.90
C VAL A 132 24.20 -1.19 -1.78
N TYR A 133 24.61 -1.12 -3.05
CA TYR A 133 23.94 -0.29 -4.04
C TYR A 133 22.82 -1.06 -4.73
N PHE A 134 21.58 -0.56 -4.60
CA PHE A 134 20.38 -1.03 -5.30
C PHE A 134 19.30 0.07 -5.30
N PRO A 135 18.26 -0.03 -6.15
CA PRO A 135 17.15 0.92 -6.16
C PRO A 135 16.39 0.87 -4.83
N ARG A 136 16.43 1.94 -4.04
CA ARG A 136 15.90 1.96 -2.67
C ARG A 136 14.38 1.79 -2.59
N LEU A 137 13.67 2.05 -3.71
CA LEU A 137 12.24 1.75 -3.85
C LEU A 137 11.88 0.28 -3.58
N VAL A 138 12.82 -0.65 -3.78
CA VAL A 138 12.61 -2.09 -3.52
C VAL A 138 12.23 -2.34 -2.06
N ILE A 139 12.78 -1.55 -1.12
CA ILE A 139 12.54 -1.73 0.32
C ILE A 139 11.08 -1.48 0.72
N PRO A 140 10.47 -0.28 0.47
CA PRO A 140 9.07 -0.05 0.82
C PRO A 140 8.11 -0.94 0.03
N ILE A 141 8.42 -1.28 -1.22
CA ILE A 141 7.63 -2.22 -2.01
C ILE A 141 7.63 -3.61 -1.32
N ALA A 142 8.79 -4.12 -0.92
CA ALA A 142 8.89 -5.41 -0.23
C ALA A 142 8.10 -5.41 1.08
N SER A 143 8.17 -4.32 1.86
CA SER A 143 7.46 -4.19 3.13
C SER A 143 5.94 -4.24 2.97
N VAL A 144 5.38 -3.59 1.92
CA VAL A 144 3.94 -3.66 1.65
C VAL A 144 3.53 -5.04 1.13
N LEU A 145 4.32 -5.63 0.20
CA LEU A 145 4.02 -6.96 -0.35
C LEU A 145 4.08 -8.05 0.71
N SER A 146 4.95 -7.95 1.70
CA SER A 146 5.00 -8.92 2.80
C SER A 146 3.69 -8.97 3.61
N GLY A 147 2.91 -7.89 3.63
CA GLY A 147 1.59 -7.81 4.26
C GLY A 147 0.50 -8.64 3.57
N LEU A 148 0.73 -9.08 2.31
CA LEU A 148 -0.23 -9.94 1.60
C LEU A 148 -0.45 -11.29 2.31
N VAL A 149 0.53 -11.79 3.05
CA VAL A 149 0.38 -13.03 3.83
C VAL A 149 -0.64 -12.83 4.95
N ASP A 150 -0.54 -11.73 5.71
CA ASP A 150 -1.50 -11.38 6.76
C ASP A 150 -2.91 -11.17 6.18
N PHE A 151 -2.97 -10.50 5.01
CA PHE A 151 -4.22 -10.32 4.28
C PHE A 151 -4.85 -11.67 3.90
N MET A 152 -4.09 -12.60 3.33
CA MET A 152 -4.60 -13.91 2.93
C MET A 152 -5.12 -14.72 4.13
N ILE A 153 -4.46 -14.62 5.28
CA ILE A 153 -4.89 -15.25 6.53
C ILE A 153 -6.23 -14.64 6.99
N ALA A 154 -6.33 -13.33 7.08
CA ALA A 154 -7.57 -12.63 7.44
C ALA A 154 -8.70 -12.88 6.43
N PHE A 155 -8.37 -12.92 5.14
CA PHE A 155 -9.33 -13.22 4.07
C PHE A 155 -9.87 -14.65 4.16
N SER A 156 -9.04 -15.62 4.57
CA SER A 156 -9.52 -17.00 4.81
C SER A 156 -10.58 -17.05 5.91
N VAL A 157 -10.41 -16.24 6.97
CA VAL A 157 -11.43 -16.10 8.02
C VAL A 157 -12.72 -15.46 7.47
N LEU A 158 -12.58 -14.46 6.60
CA LEU A 158 -13.75 -13.85 5.94
C LEU A 158 -14.54 -14.87 5.12
N ILE A 159 -13.85 -15.74 4.37
CA ILE A 159 -14.51 -16.82 3.61
C ILE A 159 -15.27 -17.77 4.55
N LEU A 160 -14.65 -18.16 5.69
CA LEU A 160 -15.34 -19.00 6.69
C LEU A 160 -16.58 -18.31 7.27
N MET A 161 -16.50 -16.99 7.51
CA MET A 161 -17.67 -16.20 7.92
C MET A 161 -18.75 -16.17 6.86
N MET A 162 -18.40 -15.99 5.58
CA MET A 162 -19.37 -16.05 4.47
C MET A 162 -20.11 -17.39 4.44
N LEU A 163 -19.41 -18.49 4.59
CA LEU A 163 -19.99 -19.83 4.66
C LEU A 163 -20.95 -19.95 5.86
N TYR A 164 -20.55 -19.43 7.03
CA TYR A 164 -21.40 -19.45 8.23
C TYR A 164 -22.69 -18.64 8.05
N TYR A 165 -22.63 -17.49 7.38
CA TYR A 165 -23.80 -16.64 7.10
C TYR A 165 -24.59 -17.07 5.85
N GLY A 166 -24.18 -18.12 5.14
CA GLY A 166 -24.83 -18.58 3.91
C GLY A 166 -24.72 -17.62 2.74
N ILE A 167 -23.70 -16.75 2.73
CA ILE A 167 -23.45 -15.79 1.65
C ILE A 167 -22.64 -16.47 0.56
N VAL A 168 -23.25 -16.64 -0.62
CA VAL A 168 -22.60 -17.27 -1.76
C VAL A 168 -21.88 -16.21 -2.60
N PRO A 169 -20.58 -16.38 -2.90
CA PRO A 169 -19.84 -15.48 -3.77
C PRO A 169 -20.51 -15.37 -5.15
N THR A 170 -20.68 -14.16 -5.64
CA THR A 170 -21.19 -13.86 -6.98
C THR A 170 -20.06 -13.76 -7.99
N ILE A 171 -20.39 -13.64 -9.28
CA ILE A 171 -19.41 -13.40 -10.35
C ILE A 171 -18.56 -12.15 -10.10
N ASN A 172 -19.07 -11.21 -9.31
CA ASN A 172 -18.37 -9.96 -8.95
C ASN A 172 -17.10 -10.22 -8.14
N THR A 173 -16.98 -11.38 -7.50
CA THR A 173 -15.75 -11.81 -6.79
C THR A 173 -14.50 -11.80 -7.69
N LEU A 174 -14.67 -11.93 -9.01
CA LEU A 174 -13.60 -11.83 -9.98
C LEU A 174 -12.90 -10.46 -9.97
N PHE A 175 -13.56 -9.41 -9.48
CA PHE A 175 -12.99 -8.05 -9.36
C PHE A 175 -12.19 -7.83 -8.06
N LEU A 176 -12.19 -8.78 -7.12
CA LEU A 176 -11.41 -8.65 -5.87
C LEU A 176 -9.92 -8.35 -6.07
N PRO A 177 -9.20 -8.99 -7.02
CA PRO A 177 -7.81 -8.65 -7.27
C PRO A 177 -7.59 -7.19 -7.65
N LEU A 178 -8.55 -6.56 -8.35
CA LEU A 178 -8.48 -5.14 -8.71
C LEU A 178 -8.59 -4.25 -7.46
N PHE A 179 -9.51 -4.57 -6.55
CA PHE A 179 -9.66 -3.82 -5.31
C PHE A 179 -8.48 -4.03 -4.35
N LEU A 180 -7.92 -5.25 -4.32
CA LEU A 180 -6.68 -5.52 -3.58
C LEU A 180 -5.49 -4.75 -4.18
N LEU A 181 -5.40 -4.68 -5.50
CA LEU A 181 -4.39 -3.86 -6.18
C LEU A 181 -4.56 -2.38 -5.83
N LEU A 182 -5.79 -1.88 -5.78
CA LEU A 182 -6.09 -0.50 -5.36
C LEU A 182 -5.63 -0.24 -3.92
N ALA A 183 -5.88 -1.18 -3.00
CA ALA A 183 -5.40 -1.10 -1.61
C ALA A 183 -3.87 -1.09 -1.54
N LEU A 184 -3.20 -1.92 -2.35
CA LEU A 184 -1.74 -2.01 -2.44
C LEU A 184 -1.15 -0.70 -2.99
N VAL A 185 -1.71 -0.17 -4.08
CA VAL A 185 -1.31 1.11 -4.69
C VAL A 185 -1.46 2.25 -3.70
N THR A 186 -2.57 2.29 -2.96
CA THR A 186 -2.83 3.31 -1.95
C THR A 186 -1.83 3.21 -0.80
N SER A 187 -1.61 1.99 -0.26
CA SER A 187 -0.68 1.74 0.83
C SER A 187 0.75 2.11 0.45
N LEU A 188 1.18 1.70 -0.75
CA LEU A 188 2.51 2.04 -1.26
C LEU A 188 2.64 3.55 -1.52
N GLY A 189 1.65 4.15 -2.15
CA GLY A 189 1.68 5.57 -2.48
C GLY A 189 1.86 6.46 -1.26
N VAL A 190 0.98 6.29 -0.25
CA VAL A 190 1.06 7.04 1.02
C VAL A 190 2.32 6.64 1.80
N GLY A 191 2.66 5.34 1.82
CA GLY A 191 3.84 4.82 2.49
C GLY A 191 5.14 5.40 1.95
N LEU A 192 5.25 5.64 0.64
CA LEU A 192 6.42 6.31 0.05
C LEU A 192 6.57 7.75 0.53
N TRP A 193 5.48 8.52 0.60
CA TRP A 193 5.50 9.87 1.18
C TRP A 193 5.99 9.84 2.62
N LEU A 194 5.37 9.00 3.45
CA LEU A 194 5.67 8.92 4.87
C LEU A 194 7.03 8.30 5.17
N SER A 195 7.54 7.39 4.33
CA SER A 195 8.88 6.83 4.50
C SER A 195 9.98 7.88 4.35
N VAL A 196 9.83 8.80 3.38
CA VAL A 196 10.74 9.93 3.21
C VAL A 196 10.66 10.87 4.41
N LEU A 197 9.44 11.24 4.80
CA LEU A 197 9.21 12.11 5.95
C LEU A 197 9.76 11.49 7.25
N ASN A 198 9.68 10.16 7.41
CA ASN A 198 10.20 9.47 8.60
C ASN A 198 11.73 9.42 8.64
N VAL A 199 12.41 9.50 7.50
CA VAL A 199 13.89 9.67 7.45
C VAL A 199 14.27 11.08 7.89
N GLU A 200 13.51 12.08 7.47
CA GLU A 200 13.80 13.50 7.78
C GLU A 200 13.32 13.87 9.19
N TYR A 201 12.13 13.37 9.58
CA TYR A 201 11.46 13.69 10.86
C TYR A 201 11.07 12.40 11.58
N ARG A 202 11.78 12.04 12.62
CA ARG A 202 11.56 10.80 13.40
C ARG A 202 10.21 10.77 14.12
N ASP A 203 9.53 11.90 14.24
CA ASP A 203 8.22 12.02 14.89
C ASP A 203 7.09 11.39 14.06
N VAL A 204 7.29 11.20 12.75
CA VAL A 204 6.29 10.59 11.85
C VAL A 204 5.80 9.24 12.38
N ARG A 205 6.66 8.43 12.97
CA ARG A 205 6.29 7.13 13.56
C ARG A 205 5.32 7.23 14.73
N TYR A 206 5.32 8.34 15.46
CA TYR A 206 4.39 8.57 16.58
C TYR A 206 3.05 9.12 16.11
N VAL A 207 3.06 9.93 15.05
CA VAL A 207 1.87 10.53 14.46
C VAL A 207 1.09 9.51 13.61
N LEU A 208 1.79 8.55 13.01
CA LEU A 208 1.22 7.57 12.09
C LEU A 208 0.06 6.74 12.69
N PRO A 209 0.15 6.17 13.93
CA PRO A 209 -0.97 5.44 14.52
C PRO A 209 -2.21 6.32 14.71
N PHE A 210 -2.02 7.59 15.07
CA PHE A 210 -3.11 8.56 15.20
C PHE A 210 -3.78 8.84 13.83
N ILE A 211 -2.98 9.10 12.78
CA ILE A 211 -3.51 9.32 11.43
C ILE A 211 -4.27 8.09 10.94
N THR A 212 -3.73 6.90 11.11
CA THR A 212 -4.40 5.66 10.67
C THR A 212 -5.68 5.41 11.44
N GLN A 213 -5.69 5.66 12.74
CA GLN A 213 -6.90 5.55 13.57
C GLN A 213 -8.00 6.53 13.10
N PHE A 214 -7.64 7.79 12.89
CA PHE A 214 -8.57 8.80 12.37
C PHE A 214 -9.08 8.43 10.97
N TRP A 215 -8.18 8.00 10.09
CA TRP A 215 -8.51 7.62 8.72
C TRP A 215 -9.44 6.39 8.67
N MET A 216 -9.34 5.49 9.63
CA MET A 216 -10.25 4.35 9.76
C MET A 216 -11.71 4.81 9.92
N PHE A 217 -11.96 5.82 10.76
CA PHE A 217 -13.31 6.39 10.93
C PHE A 217 -13.74 7.27 9.75
N ALA A 218 -12.78 7.89 9.06
CA ALA A 218 -13.01 8.61 7.81
C ALA A 218 -13.17 7.68 6.59
N THR A 219 -13.21 6.35 6.78
CA THR A 219 -13.49 5.34 5.76
C THR A 219 -14.77 4.61 6.15
N PRO A 220 -15.64 4.19 5.21
CA PRO A 220 -16.95 3.60 5.52
C PRO A 220 -16.82 2.14 6.02
N ILE A 221 -16.13 1.96 7.17
CA ILE A 221 -15.92 0.64 7.79
C ILE A 221 -17.10 0.30 8.71
N VAL A 222 -17.52 1.27 9.53
CA VAL A 222 -18.58 1.08 10.53
C VAL A 222 -19.96 1.47 10.05
N TYR A 223 -20.06 2.13 8.90
CA TYR A 223 -21.29 2.58 8.24
C TYR A 223 -21.20 2.38 6.73
N PRO A 224 -22.30 2.26 6.00
CA PRO A 224 -22.30 2.17 4.56
C PRO A 224 -22.19 3.56 3.91
N SER A 225 -21.58 3.63 2.73
CA SER A 225 -21.51 4.88 1.95
C SER A 225 -22.87 5.35 1.43
N SER A 226 -23.87 4.47 1.44
CA SER A 226 -25.27 4.77 1.06
C SER A 226 -25.93 5.84 1.94
N LEU A 227 -25.38 6.12 3.13
CA LEU A 227 -25.85 7.23 3.99
C LEU A 227 -25.56 8.62 3.40
N LEU A 228 -24.64 8.72 2.47
CA LEU A 228 -24.27 9.98 1.83
C LEU A 228 -25.10 10.16 0.55
N SER A 229 -25.69 11.36 0.40
CA SER A 229 -26.33 11.76 -0.85
C SER A 229 -25.31 12.13 -1.93
N GLU A 230 -25.67 11.99 -3.21
CA GLU A 230 -24.88 12.59 -4.28
C GLU A 230 -24.99 14.15 -4.23
N PRO A 231 -23.92 14.90 -4.55
CA PRO A 231 -22.61 14.44 -5.06
C PRO A 231 -21.57 14.06 -3.97
N TRP A 232 -21.89 14.18 -2.69
CA TRP A 232 -20.96 13.95 -1.57
C TRP A 232 -20.44 12.51 -1.55
N ARG A 233 -21.29 11.55 -1.93
CA ARG A 233 -20.92 10.15 -2.02
C ARG A 233 -19.80 9.93 -3.06
N THR A 234 -19.87 10.58 -4.21
CA THR A 234 -18.82 10.52 -5.25
C THR A 234 -17.53 11.21 -4.78
N LEU A 235 -17.62 12.39 -4.14
CA LEU A 235 -16.48 13.10 -3.58
C LEU A 235 -15.79 12.34 -2.45
N TYR A 236 -16.54 11.52 -1.72
CA TYR A 236 -15.97 10.64 -0.70
C TYR A 236 -14.96 9.65 -1.27
N GLY A 237 -15.06 9.30 -2.55
CA GLY A 237 -14.06 8.53 -3.29
C GLY A 237 -12.68 9.19 -3.39
N LEU A 238 -12.50 10.49 -3.04
CA LEU A 238 -11.17 11.10 -2.90
C LEU A 238 -10.32 10.41 -1.81
N ASN A 239 -10.97 9.78 -0.83
CA ASN A 239 -10.33 8.79 0.01
C ASN A 239 -10.25 7.46 -0.75
N PRO A 240 -9.07 6.99 -1.22
CA PRO A 240 -8.98 5.78 -2.04
C PRO A 240 -9.48 4.52 -1.33
N MET A 241 -9.40 4.49 0.00
CA MET A 241 -9.87 3.34 0.78
C MET A 241 -11.39 3.19 0.79
N VAL A 242 -12.14 4.24 0.42
CA VAL A 242 -13.60 4.15 0.22
C VAL A 242 -13.90 3.23 -0.96
N GLY A 243 -13.24 3.44 -2.11
CA GLY A 243 -13.41 2.58 -3.28
C GLY A 243 -12.98 1.14 -3.02
N VAL A 244 -11.94 0.92 -2.21
CA VAL A 244 -11.51 -0.42 -1.80
C VAL A 244 -12.59 -1.11 -0.96
N VAL A 245 -13.05 -0.47 0.11
CA VAL A 245 -14.03 -1.05 1.06
C VAL A 245 -15.37 -1.33 0.38
N GLU A 246 -15.90 -0.37 -0.37
CA GLU A 246 -17.15 -0.55 -1.11
C GLU A 246 -17.01 -1.61 -2.23
N GLY A 247 -15.84 -1.66 -2.88
CA GLY A 247 -15.52 -2.69 -3.86
C GLY A 247 -15.51 -4.10 -3.27
N PHE A 248 -14.91 -4.28 -2.08
CA PHE A 248 -14.91 -5.57 -1.37
C PHE A 248 -16.31 -5.98 -0.96
N ARG A 249 -17.14 -5.06 -0.42
CA ARG A 249 -18.53 -5.33 -0.05
C ARG A 249 -19.36 -5.72 -1.27
N TRP A 250 -19.26 -4.97 -2.35
CA TRP A 250 -19.97 -5.28 -3.60
C TRP A 250 -19.56 -6.64 -4.18
N ALA A 251 -18.26 -6.93 -4.19
CA ALA A 251 -17.73 -8.15 -4.78
C ALA A 251 -18.09 -9.41 -3.97
N LEU A 252 -18.12 -9.31 -2.63
CA LEU A 252 -18.28 -10.48 -1.74
C LEU A 252 -19.71 -10.62 -1.20
N LEU A 253 -20.32 -9.51 -0.79
CA LEU A 253 -21.61 -9.54 -0.09
C LEU A 253 -22.80 -9.29 -1.02
N GLY A 254 -22.53 -8.99 -2.30
CA GLY A 254 -23.58 -8.77 -3.30
C GLY A 254 -24.45 -7.56 -3.01
N THR A 255 -23.87 -6.48 -2.42
CA THR A 255 -24.60 -5.23 -2.23
C THR A 255 -25.16 -4.74 -3.56
N ASN A 256 -26.46 -4.37 -3.59
CA ASN A 256 -27.24 -4.13 -4.81
C ASN A 256 -26.73 -2.98 -5.70
N THR A 257 -25.87 -2.12 -5.19
CA THR A 257 -25.30 -0.99 -5.93
C THR A 257 -23.82 -1.22 -6.20
N ALA A 258 -23.47 -1.39 -7.48
CA ALA A 258 -22.09 -1.30 -7.90
C ALA A 258 -21.50 0.05 -7.45
N PRO A 259 -20.25 0.09 -6.96
CA PRO A 259 -19.68 1.33 -6.39
C PRO A 259 -19.43 2.45 -7.42
N GLY A 260 -19.84 2.26 -8.68
CA GLY A 260 -19.97 3.29 -9.71
C GLY A 260 -18.82 4.30 -9.80
N PRO A 261 -19.12 5.63 -9.83
CA PRO A 261 -18.13 6.69 -9.96
C PRO A 261 -17.09 6.73 -8.83
N ILE A 262 -17.44 6.22 -7.64
CA ILE A 262 -16.52 6.18 -6.47
C ILE A 262 -15.23 5.45 -6.82
N ILE A 263 -15.30 4.30 -7.52
CA ILE A 263 -14.11 3.53 -7.90
C ILE A 263 -13.19 4.34 -8.80
N VAL A 264 -13.76 5.07 -9.75
CA VAL A 264 -12.97 5.89 -10.68
C VAL A 264 -12.23 6.99 -9.92
N VAL A 265 -12.94 7.71 -9.05
CA VAL A 265 -12.36 8.78 -8.24
C VAL A 265 -11.29 8.21 -7.29
N SER A 266 -11.56 7.10 -6.61
CA SER A 266 -10.61 6.41 -5.72
C SER A 266 -9.37 5.93 -6.47
N SER A 267 -9.54 5.40 -7.68
CA SER A 267 -8.42 4.93 -8.51
C SER A 267 -7.54 6.09 -8.97
N LEU A 268 -8.13 7.18 -9.42
CA LEU A 268 -7.39 8.38 -9.82
C LEU A 268 -6.66 9.01 -8.62
N ALA A 269 -7.30 9.09 -7.46
CA ALA A 269 -6.69 9.58 -6.24
C ALA A 269 -5.49 8.70 -5.81
N ALA A 270 -5.67 7.36 -5.80
CA ALA A 270 -4.61 6.41 -5.47
C ALA A 270 -3.41 6.52 -6.42
N LEU A 271 -3.67 6.62 -7.74
CA LEU A 271 -2.62 6.79 -8.75
C LEU A 271 -1.89 8.12 -8.58
N GLY A 272 -2.62 9.21 -8.33
CA GLY A 272 -2.03 10.52 -8.07
C GLY A 272 -1.11 10.51 -6.84
N ILE A 273 -1.56 9.86 -5.75
CA ILE A 273 -0.79 9.70 -4.51
C ILE A 273 0.46 8.83 -4.76
N LEU A 274 0.32 7.71 -5.50
CA LEU A 274 1.44 6.84 -5.82
C LEU A 274 2.48 7.55 -6.69
N VAL A 275 2.06 8.21 -7.76
CA VAL A 275 2.98 8.93 -8.67
C VAL A 275 3.69 10.05 -7.92
N GLY A 276 2.95 10.86 -7.16
CA GLY A 276 3.54 11.91 -6.33
C GLY A 276 4.52 11.35 -5.28
N GLY A 277 4.13 10.27 -4.58
CA GLY A 277 4.96 9.60 -3.58
C GLY A 277 6.24 9.03 -4.16
N ALA A 278 6.14 8.31 -5.27
CA ALA A 278 7.29 7.73 -5.94
C ALA A 278 8.25 8.80 -6.46
N TYR A 279 7.70 9.92 -6.95
CA TYR A 279 8.48 11.06 -7.40
C TYR A 279 9.21 11.75 -6.26
N TYR A 280 8.50 12.03 -5.15
CA TYR A 280 9.09 12.63 -3.96
C TYR A 280 10.17 11.71 -3.36
N PHE A 281 9.92 10.41 -3.29
CA PHE A 281 10.87 9.41 -2.82
C PHE A 281 12.16 9.40 -3.66
N ARG A 282 12.04 9.37 -4.99
CA ARG A 282 13.21 9.39 -5.90
C ARG A 282 14.03 10.68 -5.77
N ARG A 283 13.37 11.81 -5.54
CA ARG A 283 14.06 13.08 -5.32
C ARG A 283 14.89 13.07 -4.04
N MET A 284 14.35 12.46 -2.97
CA MET A 284 15.00 12.41 -1.66
C MET A 284 15.94 11.23 -1.49
N GLU A 285 15.88 10.23 -2.36
CA GLU A 285 16.69 9.00 -2.30
C GLU A 285 18.20 9.28 -2.15
N LYS A 286 18.70 10.33 -2.78
CA LYS A 286 20.12 10.73 -2.72
C LYS A 286 20.57 11.09 -1.30
N LYS A 287 19.69 11.63 -0.48
CA LYS A 287 19.99 12.06 0.90
C LYS A 287 19.89 10.94 1.92
N PHE A 288 19.30 9.78 1.57
CA PHE A 288 19.07 8.72 2.56
C PHE A 288 20.35 8.15 3.15
N ALA A 289 21.43 8.05 2.36
CA ALA A 289 22.71 7.52 2.86
C ALA A 289 23.36 8.45 3.91
N ASP A 290 23.03 9.74 3.87
CA ASP A 290 23.59 10.76 4.77
C ASP A 290 22.74 10.95 6.03
N LEU A 291 21.42 10.61 5.96
CA LEU A 291 20.44 10.86 7.03
C LEU A 291 20.13 9.62 7.88
N VAL A 292 20.36 8.44 7.38
CA VAL A 292 20.07 7.14 8.00
C VAL A 292 21.35 6.52 8.53
#